data_ca8df93314cb1875fc3189edaa865d48
#
_entry.id   ca8df93314cb1875fc3189edaa865d48
#
_cell.length_a   1.000
_cell.length_b   1.000
_cell.length_c   1.000
_cell.angle_alpha   90.00
_cell.angle_beta   90.00
_cell.angle_gamma   90.00
#
_symmetry.space_group_name_H-M   'P 1'
#
loop_
_entity.id
_entity.type
_entity.pdbx_description
1 polymer ?
#
loop_
_entity_poly.entity_id
_entity_poly.type
_entity_poly.pdbx_seq_one_letter_code
_entity_poly.pdbx_strand_id
1 'polypeptide(L)'
;MDLGCFHKYIAFYAYINCCKTNSSLYGAIKSEFERGLNMNKEWSELNKTMQAQIKKKDTYKRGIDTLLTLRSQLIQTLVSFKEELCREDFNSIPFINADGYHSKTIAYSIWHIFRIEDIVVHTVINEDEQVFFAGNYQERINSPIITTGNELMKQQIADFSKQLNLEELYLYIFEVWESTEKMLERLSYDELKRKIPKERKGYLESLNVVNDNEKARNIPYQRN
;
A
#
# COMPACT_ATOMS: atom_id res chain seq x y z
N MET A 1 -3.69 -17.54 8.40
CA MET A 1 -3.70 -16.28 7.65
C MET A 1 -4.21 -16.61 6.27
N ASP A 2 -5.32 -16.04 5.87
CA ASP A 2 -5.61 -16.10 4.46
C ASP A 2 -4.61 -15.18 3.77
N LEU A 3 -3.67 -15.77 3.03
CA LEU A 3 -2.68 -15.06 2.21
C LEU A 3 -3.32 -14.00 1.28
N GLY A 4 -4.65 -14.02 1.15
CA GLY A 4 -5.42 -13.07 0.37
C GLY A 4 -5.29 -11.61 0.83
N CYS A 5 -5.13 -11.33 2.13
CA CYS A 5 -4.97 -9.96 2.62
C CYS A 5 -3.56 -9.41 2.34
N PHE A 6 -2.55 -10.26 2.51
CA PHE A 6 -1.16 -9.95 2.18
C PHE A 6 -0.94 -9.86 0.67
N HIS A 7 -1.68 -10.68 -0.13
CA HIS A 7 -1.68 -10.62 -1.59
C HIS A 7 -2.31 -9.33 -2.14
N LYS A 8 -3.41 -8.84 -1.54
CA LYS A 8 -4.03 -7.56 -1.94
C LYS A 8 -3.12 -6.37 -1.64
N TYR A 9 -2.38 -6.44 -0.54
CA TYR A 9 -1.38 -5.47 -0.17
C TYR A 9 -0.27 -5.36 -1.24
N ILE A 10 0.21 -6.48 -1.74
CA ILE A 10 1.29 -6.53 -2.73
C ILE A 10 0.81 -6.17 -4.15
N ALA A 11 -0.42 -6.55 -4.54
CA ALA A 11 -1.00 -6.18 -5.85
C ALA A 11 -1.15 -4.66 -6.01
N PHE A 12 -1.26 -3.93 -4.91
CA PHE A 12 -1.35 -2.48 -4.90
C PHE A 12 -0.01 -1.77 -5.21
N TYR A 13 1.13 -2.43 -5.02
CA TYR A 13 2.44 -1.92 -5.41
C TYR A 13 2.57 -1.68 -6.93
N ALA A 14 1.91 -2.48 -7.76
CA ALA A 14 1.89 -2.30 -9.21
C ALA A 14 1.11 -1.05 -9.65
N TYR A 15 0.27 -0.51 -8.77
CA TYR A 15 -0.67 0.57 -9.07
C TYR A 15 -0.06 1.97 -9.04
N ILE A 16 0.86 2.26 -8.13
CA ILE A 16 1.43 3.62 -7.97
C ILE A 16 2.14 4.10 -9.25
N ASN A 17 2.71 3.19 -10.03
CA ASN A 17 3.35 3.53 -11.29
C ASN A 17 2.38 3.89 -12.44
N CYS A 18 1.10 3.60 -12.32
CA CYS A 18 0.11 4.00 -13.33
C CYS A 18 -0.25 5.50 -13.27
N CYS A 19 0.06 6.18 -12.17
CA CYS A 19 -0.28 7.60 -11.98
C CYS A 19 0.70 8.59 -12.65
N LYS A 20 1.87 8.14 -13.11
CA LYS A 20 2.89 8.99 -13.75
C LYS A 20 2.55 9.51 -15.16
N THR A 21 1.38 9.23 -15.73
CA THR A 21 1.12 9.44 -17.16
C THR A 21 0.28 10.68 -17.51
N ASN A 22 0.30 11.76 -16.74
CA ASN A 22 -0.42 12.98 -17.13
C ASN A 22 0.35 14.27 -16.84
N SER A 23 1.43 14.53 -17.54
CA SER A 23 1.87 15.91 -17.76
C SER A 23 2.53 16.09 -19.14
N SER A 24 2.15 17.17 -19.79
CA SER A 24 2.42 17.54 -21.18
C SER A 24 3.91 17.70 -21.48
N LEU A 25 4.43 16.92 -22.44
CA LEU A 25 5.47 17.30 -23.41
C LEU A 25 5.79 16.10 -24.34
N TYR A 26 5.33 16.15 -25.56
CA TYR A 26 5.20 15.02 -26.49
C TYR A 26 6.50 14.34 -26.97
N GLY A 27 7.67 14.86 -26.67
CA GLY A 27 8.96 14.31 -27.13
C GLY A 27 9.78 13.57 -26.06
N ALA A 28 9.73 14.00 -24.80
CA ALA A 28 10.33 13.33 -23.65
C ALA A 28 9.45 12.15 -23.17
N ILE A 29 8.17 12.22 -23.47
CA ILE A 29 7.10 11.29 -23.04
C ILE A 29 7.33 9.86 -23.53
N LYS A 30 7.87 9.65 -24.75
CA LYS A 30 8.01 8.29 -25.29
C LYS A 30 9.04 7.46 -24.52
N SER A 31 10.17 8.04 -24.13
CA SER A 31 11.21 7.32 -23.37
C SER A 31 10.85 7.14 -21.89
N GLU A 32 10.09 8.07 -21.30
CA GLU A 32 9.57 7.93 -19.92
C GLU A 32 8.37 6.99 -19.85
N PHE A 33 7.51 7.03 -20.87
CA PHE A 33 6.38 6.09 -20.98
C PHE A 33 6.89 4.65 -21.17
N GLU A 34 7.90 4.42 -22.02
CA GLU A 34 8.52 3.10 -22.22
C GLU A 34 9.26 2.63 -20.94
N ARG A 35 9.92 3.53 -20.20
CA ARG A 35 10.53 3.22 -18.90
C ARG A 35 9.46 2.87 -17.86
N GLY A 36 8.37 3.62 -17.79
CA GLY A 36 7.25 3.33 -16.88
C GLY A 36 6.56 2.00 -17.19
N LEU A 37 6.36 1.67 -18.46
CA LEU A 37 5.81 0.37 -18.89
C LEU A 37 6.75 -0.79 -18.57
N ASN A 38 8.04 -0.64 -18.76
CA ASN A 38 9.04 -1.66 -18.44
C ASN A 38 9.12 -1.86 -16.93
N MET A 39 9.16 -0.80 -16.14
CA MET A 39 9.16 -0.86 -14.67
C MET A 39 7.92 -1.56 -14.13
N ASN A 40 6.73 -1.26 -14.65
CA ASN A 40 5.49 -1.94 -14.26
C ASN A 40 5.52 -3.44 -14.58
N LYS A 41 6.09 -3.82 -15.71
CA LYS A 41 6.26 -5.22 -16.09
C LYS A 41 7.23 -5.94 -15.14
N GLU A 42 8.38 -5.34 -14.89
CA GLU A 42 9.40 -5.88 -13.97
C GLU A 42 8.85 -6.06 -12.54
N TRP A 43 8.13 -5.07 -12.03
CA TRP A 43 7.48 -5.16 -10.72
C TRP A 43 6.41 -6.26 -10.68
N SER A 44 5.63 -6.40 -11.74
CA SER A 44 4.63 -7.45 -11.84
C SER A 44 5.27 -8.84 -11.81
N GLU A 45 6.38 -9.04 -12.53
CA GLU A 45 7.10 -10.32 -12.54
C GLU A 45 7.81 -10.60 -11.21
N LEU A 46 8.45 -9.60 -10.61
CA LEU A 46 9.03 -9.72 -9.26
C LEU A 46 7.97 -10.07 -8.22
N ASN A 47 6.80 -9.43 -8.30
CA ASN A 47 5.69 -9.71 -7.39
C ASN A 47 5.16 -11.14 -7.56
N LYS A 48 4.97 -11.64 -8.79
CA LYS A 48 4.60 -13.04 -9.06
C LYS A 48 5.65 -14.01 -8.49
N THR A 49 6.92 -13.71 -8.70
CA THR A 49 8.04 -14.50 -8.20
C THR A 49 8.02 -14.57 -6.68
N MET A 50 7.95 -13.43 -6.01
CA MET A 50 7.85 -13.31 -4.56
C MET A 50 6.67 -14.13 -4.01
N GLN A 51 5.48 -13.98 -4.60
CA GLN A 51 4.28 -14.71 -4.19
C GLN A 51 4.43 -16.23 -4.33
N ALA A 52 5.11 -16.71 -5.37
CA ALA A 52 5.38 -18.13 -5.56
C ALA A 52 6.38 -18.65 -4.52
N GLN A 53 7.40 -17.86 -4.22
CA GLN A 53 8.49 -18.22 -3.29
C GLN A 53 8.03 -18.25 -1.83
N ILE A 54 7.25 -17.26 -1.39
CA ILE A 54 6.77 -17.17 0.02
C ILE A 54 5.87 -18.37 0.40
N LYS A 55 5.17 -18.96 -0.57
CA LYS A 55 4.26 -20.09 -0.31
C LYS A 55 4.95 -21.41 0.05
N LYS A 56 6.23 -21.53 -0.18
CA LYS A 56 6.99 -22.79 0.01
C LYS A 56 8.12 -22.57 1.01
N LYS A 57 8.28 -23.52 1.94
CA LYS A 57 9.26 -23.44 3.02
C LYS A 57 10.72 -23.34 2.50
N ASP A 58 11.05 -24.09 1.47
CA ASP A 58 12.38 -24.14 0.85
C ASP A 58 12.77 -22.86 0.09
N THR A 59 11.78 -22.09 -0.36
CA THR A 59 12.00 -20.83 -1.09
C THR A 59 11.60 -19.60 -0.31
N TYR A 60 11.06 -19.75 0.90
CA TYR A 60 10.51 -18.66 1.72
C TYR A 60 11.49 -17.50 1.91
N LYS A 61 12.75 -17.81 2.31
CA LYS A 61 13.76 -16.77 2.54
C LYS A 61 14.00 -15.94 1.27
N ARG A 62 14.12 -16.58 0.12
CA ARG A 62 14.24 -15.87 -1.17
C ARG A 62 13.01 -15.01 -1.50
N GLY A 63 11.82 -15.49 -1.09
CA GLY A 63 10.59 -14.70 -1.21
C GLY A 63 10.61 -13.43 -0.36
N ILE A 64 11.14 -13.50 0.88
CA ILE A 64 11.35 -12.33 1.74
C ILE A 64 12.38 -11.38 1.11
N ASP A 65 13.50 -11.87 0.61
CA ASP A 65 14.52 -11.04 -0.05
C ASP A 65 13.94 -10.31 -1.28
N THR A 66 13.11 -11.00 -2.07
CA THR A 66 12.40 -10.39 -3.21
C THR A 66 11.39 -9.33 -2.74
N LEU A 67 10.68 -9.57 -1.64
CA LEU A 67 9.76 -8.59 -1.06
C LEU A 67 10.49 -7.35 -0.57
N LEU A 68 11.62 -7.50 0.12
CA LEU A 68 12.46 -6.37 0.56
C LEU A 68 12.96 -5.54 -0.63
N THR A 69 13.33 -6.20 -1.74
CA THR A 69 13.70 -5.52 -2.99
C THR A 69 12.55 -4.69 -3.54
N LEU A 70 11.34 -5.25 -3.63
CA LEU A 70 10.15 -4.52 -4.09
C LEU A 70 9.84 -3.33 -3.18
N ARG A 71 9.95 -3.51 -1.86
CA ARG A 71 9.73 -2.45 -0.87
C ARG A 71 10.72 -1.31 -1.03
N SER A 72 12.01 -1.63 -1.20
CA SER A 72 13.06 -0.63 -1.45
C SER A 72 12.77 0.20 -2.70
N GLN A 73 12.36 -0.44 -3.79
CA GLN A 73 11.97 0.26 -5.02
C GLN A 73 10.75 1.17 -4.82
N LEU A 74 9.76 0.73 -4.03
CA LEU A 74 8.61 1.57 -3.69
C LEU A 74 9.03 2.82 -2.93
N ILE A 75 9.82 2.69 -1.88
CA ILE A 75 10.29 3.82 -1.08
C ILE A 75 11.09 4.80 -1.94
N GLN A 76 11.96 4.32 -2.82
CA GLN A 76 12.68 5.17 -3.78
C GLN A 76 11.72 5.96 -4.68
N THR A 77 10.65 5.30 -5.17
CA THR A 77 9.62 5.98 -5.96
C THR A 77 8.88 7.05 -5.15
N LEU A 78 8.56 6.77 -3.87
CA LEU A 78 7.88 7.75 -3.01
C LEU A 78 8.80 8.94 -2.67
N VAL A 79 10.09 8.70 -2.49
CA VAL A 79 11.09 9.77 -2.32
C VAL A 79 11.13 10.64 -3.57
N SER A 80 11.20 10.06 -4.78
CA SER A 80 11.18 10.83 -6.02
C SER A 80 9.89 11.65 -6.18
N PHE A 81 8.74 11.12 -5.74
CA PHE A 81 7.49 11.90 -5.74
C PHE A 81 7.56 13.13 -4.84
N LYS A 82 8.18 12.99 -3.65
CA LYS A 82 8.35 14.11 -2.73
C LYS A 82 9.23 15.22 -3.32
N GLU A 83 10.21 14.85 -4.15
CA GLU A 83 11.15 15.78 -4.76
C GLU A 83 10.60 16.41 -6.05
N GLU A 84 9.81 15.67 -6.83
CA GLU A 84 9.40 16.06 -8.18
C GLU A 84 7.99 16.67 -8.26
N LEU A 85 7.09 16.35 -7.32
CA LEU A 85 5.68 16.71 -7.36
C LEU A 85 5.35 17.85 -6.40
N CYS A 86 4.45 18.74 -6.83
CA CYS A 86 3.90 19.77 -5.97
C CYS A 86 2.67 19.27 -5.19
N ARG A 87 2.21 20.09 -4.24
CA ARG A 87 1.05 19.79 -3.40
C ARG A 87 -0.21 19.49 -4.20
N GLU A 88 -0.42 20.21 -5.29
CA GLU A 88 -1.55 20.08 -6.18
C GLU A 88 -1.56 18.72 -6.88
N ASP A 89 -0.40 18.19 -7.27
CA ASP A 89 -0.26 16.88 -7.88
C ASP A 89 -0.67 15.79 -6.90
N PHE A 90 -0.23 15.88 -5.63
CA PHE A 90 -0.61 14.93 -4.58
C PHE A 90 -2.12 14.89 -4.32
N ASN A 91 -2.82 16.00 -4.53
CA ASN A 91 -4.25 16.14 -4.24
C ASN A 91 -5.14 15.97 -5.47
N SER A 92 -4.57 15.89 -6.67
CA SER A 92 -5.33 15.78 -7.92
C SER A 92 -6.01 14.43 -8.04
N ILE A 93 -7.27 14.44 -8.49
CA ILE A 93 -7.99 13.25 -8.93
C ILE A 93 -8.00 13.26 -10.46
N PRO A 94 -7.25 12.38 -11.13
CA PRO A 94 -7.16 12.37 -12.59
C PRO A 94 -8.51 12.15 -13.27
N PHE A 95 -9.35 11.29 -12.70
CA PHE A 95 -10.64 10.91 -13.28
C PHE A 95 -11.70 10.74 -12.19
N ILE A 96 -12.28 11.84 -11.70
CA ILE A 96 -13.20 11.84 -10.55
C ILE A 96 -14.43 10.94 -10.74
N ASN A 97 -14.87 10.75 -11.98
CA ASN A 97 -16.04 9.93 -12.31
C ASN A 97 -15.71 8.49 -12.69
N ALA A 98 -14.42 8.11 -12.72
CA ALA A 98 -14.02 6.75 -13.00
C ALA A 98 -14.25 5.85 -11.78
N ASP A 99 -14.48 4.57 -12.05
CA ASP A 99 -14.54 3.56 -11.02
C ASP A 99 -13.12 3.06 -10.66
N GLY A 100 -12.99 2.57 -9.43
CA GLY A 100 -11.76 1.97 -8.95
C GLY A 100 -10.65 2.98 -8.66
N TYR A 101 -9.47 2.69 -9.16
CA TYR A 101 -8.24 3.41 -8.78
C TYR A 101 -8.10 4.80 -9.41
N HIS A 102 -8.67 5.00 -10.59
CA HIS A 102 -8.54 6.26 -11.32
C HIS A 102 -9.20 7.46 -10.60
N SER A 103 -10.03 7.20 -9.60
CA SER A 103 -10.64 8.22 -8.74
C SER A 103 -9.87 8.50 -7.46
N LYS A 104 -8.61 8.06 -7.35
CA LYS A 104 -7.77 8.22 -6.16
C LYS A 104 -6.73 9.32 -6.38
N THR A 105 -6.38 10.00 -5.29
CA THR A 105 -5.23 10.92 -5.25
C THR A 105 -3.96 10.16 -4.89
N ILE A 106 -2.80 10.76 -5.15
CA ILE A 106 -1.51 10.21 -4.70
C ILE A 106 -1.46 10.21 -3.17
N ALA A 107 -1.82 11.32 -2.51
CA ALA A 107 -1.78 11.43 -1.06
C ALA A 107 -2.66 10.36 -0.36
N TYR A 108 -3.91 10.17 -0.84
CA TYR A 108 -4.77 9.10 -0.33
C TYR A 108 -4.15 7.72 -0.56
N SER A 109 -3.59 7.47 -1.74
CA SER A 109 -3.05 6.16 -2.10
C SER A 109 -1.86 5.79 -1.21
N ILE A 110 -0.96 6.74 -0.94
CA ILE A 110 0.16 6.57 -0.02
C ILE A 110 -0.33 6.32 1.40
N TRP A 111 -1.24 7.17 1.92
CA TRP A 111 -1.89 6.96 3.20
C TRP A 111 -2.47 5.55 3.32
N HIS A 112 -3.31 5.17 2.38
CA HIS A 112 -4.04 3.91 2.38
C HIS A 112 -3.13 2.69 2.47
N ILE A 113 -2.04 2.67 1.68
CA ILE A 113 -1.08 1.56 1.67
C ILE A 113 -0.43 1.40 3.04
N PHE A 114 0.18 2.48 3.53
CA PHE A 114 0.95 2.40 4.77
C PHE A 114 0.07 2.26 6.00
N ARG A 115 -1.17 2.77 5.94
CA ARG A 115 -2.15 2.53 7.01
C ARG A 115 -2.56 1.05 7.11
N ILE A 116 -2.76 0.37 5.95
CA ILE A 116 -3.00 -1.08 5.93
C ILE A 116 -1.76 -1.82 6.45
N GLU A 117 -0.58 -1.44 6.00
CA GLU A 117 0.68 -2.06 6.42
C GLU A 117 0.87 -2.00 7.93
N ASP A 118 0.76 -0.81 8.52
CA ASP A 118 0.87 -0.57 9.94
C ASP A 118 -0.12 -1.44 10.75
N ILE A 119 -1.40 -1.43 10.34
CA ILE A 119 -2.42 -2.25 10.99
C ILE A 119 -2.07 -3.73 10.91
N VAL A 120 -1.68 -4.24 9.75
CA VAL A 120 -1.37 -5.66 9.58
C VAL A 120 -0.12 -6.06 10.36
N VAL A 121 0.95 -5.28 10.26
CA VAL A 121 2.22 -5.58 10.94
C VAL A 121 2.04 -5.56 12.44
N HIS A 122 1.47 -4.50 12.99
CA HIS A 122 1.40 -4.29 14.43
C HIS A 122 0.24 -5.03 15.07
N THR A 123 -0.97 -4.95 14.50
CA THR A 123 -2.14 -5.61 15.09
C THR A 123 -2.16 -7.12 14.88
N VAL A 124 -1.67 -7.62 13.73
CA VAL A 124 -1.83 -9.04 13.37
C VAL A 124 -0.56 -9.86 13.61
N ILE A 125 0.60 -9.33 13.22
CA ILE A 125 1.87 -10.09 13.23
C ILE A 125 2.60 -9.89 14.55
N ASN A 126 2.93 -8.65 14.88
CA ASN A 126 3.70 -8.29 16.08
C ASN A 126 2.86 -8.38 17.37
N GLU A 127 1.59 -8.09 17.29
CA GLU A 127 0.67 -7.98 18.43
C GLU A 127 1.03 -6.83 19.40
N ASP A 128 1.50 -5.71 18.83
CA ASP A 128 1.92 -4.51 19.53
C ASP A 128 1.15 -3.26 19.06
N GLU A 129 1.51 -2.08 19.56
CA GLU A 129 0.87 -0.81 19.23
C GLU A 129 1.27 -0.37 17.82
N GLN A 130 0.29 0.10 17.04
CA GLN A 130 0.52 0.62 15.70
C GLN A 130 1.38 1.89 15.74
N VAL A 131 2.30 2.05 14.79
CA VAL A 131 3.12 3.25 14.63
C VAL A 131 2.26 4.51 14.60
N PHE A 132 1.09 4.44 13.97
CA PHE A 132 0.14 5.53 13.87
C PHE A 132 -0.28 6.11 15.23
N PHE A 133 -0.51 5.26 16.20
CA PHE A 133 -0.90 5.68 17.56
C PHE A 133 0.32 5.99 18.42
N ALA A 134 1.34 5.14 18.41
CA ALA A 134 2.57 5.31 19.19
C ALA A 134 3.27 6.65 18.88
N GLY A 135 3.28 7.05 17.59
CA GLY A 135 3.88 8.30 17.13
C GLY A 135 2.94 9.52 17.13
N ASN A 136 1.69 9.37 17.63
CA ASN A 136 0.64 10.40 17.56
C ASN A 136 0.40 10.94 16.13
N TYR A 137 0.51 10.07 15.14
CA TYR A 137 0.42 10.45 13.73
C TYR A 137 -0.97 10.89 13.30
N GLN A 138 -2.03 10.53 14.02
CA GLN A 138 -3.36 11.06 13.73
C GLN A 138 -3.38 12.59 13.76
N GLU A 139 -2.85 13.17 14.82
CA GLU A 139 -2.78 14.63 14.99
C GLU A 139 -1.73 15.26 14.08
N ARG A 140 -0.52 14.69 14.06
CA ARG A 140 0.60 15.20 13.25
C ARG A 140 0.29 15.27 11.76
N ILE A 141 -0.30 14.21 11.20
CA ILE A 141 -0.72 14.15 9.79
C ILE A 141 -1.98 14.98 9.55
N ASN A 142 -2.70 15.36 10.60
CA ASN A 142 -4.03 15.97 10.53
C ASN A 142 -5.04 15.02 9.84
N SER A 143 -5.01 13.74 10.22
CA SER A 143 -5.93 12.75 9.66
C SER A 143 -7.28 12.75 10.38
N PRO A 144 -8.39 13.00 9.66
CA PRO A 144 -9.73 12.94 10.26
C PRO A 144 -10.22 11.52 10.55
N ILE A 145 -9.47 10.50 10.09
CA ILE A 145 -9.83 9.08 10.24
C ILE A 145 -8.65 8.29 10.79
N ILE A 146 -8.97 7.19 11.46
CA ILE A 146 -8.00 6.19 11.97
C ILE A 146 -8.03 4.88 11.17
N THR A 147 -8.99 4.76 10.27
CA THR A 147 -9.23 3.60 9.42
C THR A 147 -8.27 3.57 8.23
N THR A 148 -8.46 2.65 7.31
CA THR A 148 -7.69 2.61 6.05
C THR A 148 -8.20 3.59 4.98
N GLY A 149 -9.34 4.24 5.21
CA GLY A 149 -10.00 5.11 4.23
C GLY A 149 -10.77 4.35 3.13
N ASN A 150 -10.99 3.04 3.27
CA ASN A 150 -11.78 2.26 2.31
C ASN A 150 -13.21 2.75 2.15
N GLU A 151 -13.73 3.44 3.16
CA GLU A 151 -15.06 4.05 3.17
C GLU A 151 -15.16 5.33 2.34
N LEU A 152 -14.02 5.96 2.02
CA LEU A 152 -14.00 7.24 1.31
C LEU A 152 -14.20 7.04 -0.20
N MET A 153 -15.00 7.93 -0.81
CA MET A 153 -15.29 7.89 -2.23
C MET A 153 -15.22 9.28 -2.88
N LYS A 154 -14.73 9.32 -4.11
CA LYS A 154 -14.77 10.51 -4.99
C LYS A 154 -14.31 11.79 -4.27
N GLN A 155 -15.23 12.76 -4.08
CA GLN A 155 -14.91 14.04 -3.45
C GLN A 155 -14.38 13.90 -2.03
N GLN A 156 -14.84 12.89 -1.26
CA GLN A 156 -14.34 12.63 0.09
C GLN A 156 -12.84 12.31 0.10
N ILE A 157 -12.34 11.60 -0.93
CA ILE A 157 -10.90 11.32 -1.10
C ILE A 157 -10.13 12.61 -1.38
N ALA A 158 -10.65 13.50 -2.22
CA ALA A 158 -10.02 14.77 -2.50
C ALA A 158 -9.95 15.67 -1.25
N ASP A 159 -11.05 15.73 -0.51
CA ASP A 159 -11.16 16.54 0.71
C ASP A 159 -10.26 15.98 1.83
N PHE A 160 -10.22 14.68 1.98
CA PHE A 160 -9.28 13.99 2.86
C PHE A 160 -7.82 14.33 2.52
N SER A 161 -7.44 14.20 1.25
CA SER A 161 -6.06 14.42 0.79
C SER A 161 -5.60 15.85 1.03
N LYS A 162 -6.49 16.84 0.85
CA LYS A 162 -6.19 18.25 1.09
C LYS A 162 -5.86 18.57 2.56
N GLN A 163 -6.41 17.80 3.48
CA GLN A 163 -6.22 18.03 4.92
C GLN A 163 -4.88 17.48 5.42
N LEU A 164 -4.33 16.45 4.74
CA LEU A 164 -3.13 15.78 5.24
C LEU A 164 -1.90 16.69 5.25
N ASN A 165 -1.13 16.65 6.32
CA ASN A 165 0.23 17.17 6.35
C ASN A 165 1.16 16.17 5.66
N LEU A 166 1.64 16.49 4.45
CA LEU A 166 2.46 15.57 3.66
C LEU A 166 3.82 15.30 4.30
N GLU A 167 4.44 16.26 4.97
CA GLU A 167 5.73 16.05 5.65
C GLU A 167 5.60 15.00 6.74
N GLU A 168 4.57 15.13 7.58
CA GLU A 168 4.29 14.17 8.65
C GLU A 168 3.81 12.81 8.11
N LEU A 169 3.10 12.81 6.98
CA LEU A 169 2.75 11.59 6.29
C LEU A 169 3.99 10.82 5.84
N TYR A 170 5.00 11.50 5.29
CA TYR A 170 6.25 10.86 4.90
C TYR A 170 7.05 10.35 6.11
N LEU A 171 7.07 11.06 7.23
CA LEU A 171 7.69 10.55 8.46
C LEU A 171 7.01 9.27 8.95
N TYR A 172 5.67 9.25 8.96
CA TYR A 172 4.89 8.05 9.27
C TYR A 172 5.23 6.87 8.33
N ILE A 173 5.29 7.13 7.02
CA ILE A 173 5.63 6.13 6.02
C ILE A 173 6.99 5.50 6.31
N PHE A 174 8.01 6.30 6.62
CA PHE A 174 9.35 5.80 6.90
C PHE A 174 9.40 4.97 8.19
N GLU A 175 8.70 5.38 9.24
CA GLU A 175 8.64 4.60 10.48
C GLU A 175 7.92 3.26 10.28
N VAL A 176 6.79 3.24 9.56
CA VAL A 176 6.10 1.99 9.21
C VAL A 176 6.97 1.10 8.35
N TRP A 177 7.65 1.68 7.35
CA TRP A 177 8.55 0.95 6.47
C TRP A 177 9.68 0.27 7.25
N GLU A 178 10.36 1.00 8.13
CA GLU A 178 11.44 0.48 8.97
C GLU A 178 10.96 -0.59 9.94
N SER A 179 9.82 -0.39 10.58
CA SER A 179 9.22 -1.37 11.49
C SER A 179 8.86 -2.67 10.77
N THR A 180 8.30 -2.54 9.56
CA THR A 180 7.99 -3.70 8.72
C THR A 180 9.24 -4.47 8.28
N GLU A 181 10.32 -3.78 7.92
CA GLU A 181 11.57 -4.47 7.56
C GLU A 181 12.12 -5.29 8.75
N LYS A 182 12.19 -4.70 9.93
CA LYS A 182 12.58 -5.40 11.16
C LYS A 182 11.69 -6.62 11.44
N MET A 183 10.40 -6.52 11.17
CA MET A 183 9.48 -7.65 11.31
C MET A 183 9.77 -8.74 10.26
N LEU A 184 9.95 -8.38 8.99
CA LEU A 184 10.20 -9.33 7.90
C LEU A 184 11.51 -10.09 8.07
N GLU A 185 12.56 -9.48 8.62
CA GLU A 185 13.85 -10.12 8.91
C GLU A 185 13.73 -11.28 9.90
N ARG A 186 12.83 -11.15 10.89
CA ARG A 186 12.61 -12.14 11.95
C ARG A 186 11.47 -13.12 11.69
N LEU A 187 10.56 -12.80 10.75
CA LEU A 187 9.36 -13.59 10.50
C LEU A 187 9.72 -14.95 9.90
N SER A 188 9.31 -16.03 10.56
CA SER A 188 9.52 -17.39 10.09
C SER A 188 8.39 -17.87 9.18
N TYR A 189 8.69 -18.89 8.34
CA TYR A 189 7.69 -19.52 7.48
C TYR A 189 6.51 -20.11 8.26
N ASP A 190 6.75 -20.64 9.46
CA ASP A 190 5.71 -21.29 10.25
C ASP A 190 4.78 -20.26 10.91
N GLU A 191 5.27 -19.06 11.22
CA GLU A 191 4.44 -17.94 11.71
C GLU A 191 3.45 -17.44 10.68
N LEU A 192 3.77 -17.53 9.38
CA LEU A 192 2.79 -17.17 8.31
C LEU A 192 1.54 -18.04 8.32
N LYS A 193 1.58 -19.22 8.93
CA LYS A 193 0.46 -20.15 9.01
C LYS A 193 -0.38 -19.97 10.27
N ARG A 194 0.03 -19.08 11.17
CA ARG A 194 -0.71 -18.80 12.41
C ARG A 194 -2.09 -18.24 12.08
N LYS A 195 -3.13 -18.79 12.69
CA LYS A 195 -4.50 -18.30 12.51
C LYS A 195 -4.70 -17.00 13.29
N ILE A 196 -5.34 -16.03 12.68
CA ILE A 196 -5.73 -14.79 13.35
C ILE A 196 -6.87 -15.09 14.31
N PRO A 197 -6.76 -14.73 15.62
CA PRO A 197 -7.84 -14.86 16.59
C PRO A 197 -9.11 -14.11 16.17
N LYS A 198 -10.28 -14.58 16.61
CA LYS A 198 -11.57 -13.97 16.24
C LYS A 198 -11.69 -12.52 16.70
N GLU A 199 -11.20 -12.23 17.88
CA GLU A 199 -11.22 -10.89 18.50
C GLU A 199 -10.47 -9.87 17.62
N ARG A 200 -9.34 -10.29 17.05
CA ARG A 200 -8.56 -9.43 16.12
C ARG A 200 -9.24 -9.22 14.79
N LYS A 201 -9.98 -10.22 14.31
CA LYS A 201 -10.78 -10.05 13.08
C LYS A 201 -11.80 -8.93 13.24
N GLY A 202 -12.54 -8.89 14.34
CA GLY A 202 -13.49 -7.82 14.64
C GLY A 202 -12.83 -6.44 14.69
N TYR A 203 -11.64 -6.35 15.28
CA TYR A 203 -10.88 -5.10 15.29
C TYR A 203 -10.41 -4.67 13.89
N LEU A 204 -9.93 -5.61 13.07
CA LEU A 204 -9.57 -5.31 11.66
C LEU A 204 -10.77 -4.86 10.83
N GLU A 205 -11.95 -5.44 11.07
CA GLU A 205 -13.20 -5.03 10.44
C GLU A 205 -13.57 -3.59 10.85
N SER A 206 -13.42 -3.24 12.13
CA SER A 206 -13.68 -1.88 12.62
C SER A 206 -12.74 -0.81 12.04
N LEU A 207 -11.56 -1.21 11.60
CA LEU A 207 -10.59 -0.34 10.92
C LEU A 207 -10.74 -0.32 9.39
N ASN A 208 -11.78 -0.93 8.84
CA ASN A 208 -12.04 -1.03 7.40
C ASN A 208 -10.88 -1.66 6.59
N VAL A 209 -10.10 -2.54 7.22
CA VAL A 209 -9.02 -3.29 6.53
C VAL A 209 -9.61 -4.30 5.57
N VAL A 210 -10.76 -4.88 5.94
CA VAL A 210 -11.51 -5.84 5.12
C VAL A 210 -12.81 -5.17 4.69
N ASN A 211 -12.98 -4.96 3.42
CA ASN A 211 -14.20 -4.37 2.88
C ASN A 211 -15.33 -5.40 2.95
N ASP A 212 -16.42 -5.11 3.69
CA ASP A 212 -17.60 -5.96 3.83
C ASP A 212 -18.49 -5.99 2.57
N ASN A 213 -18.07 -5.34 1.49
CA ASN A 213 -18.79 -5.39 0.23
C ASN A 213 -18.86 -6.84 -0.26
N GLU A 214 -20.08 -7.38 -0.36
CA GLU A 214 -20.35 -8.70 -0.98
C GLU A 214 -19.70 -8.85 -2.37
N LYS A 215 -19.53 -7.74 -3.10
CA LYS A 215 -18.79 -7.68 -4.36
C LYS A 215 -17.31 -8.03 -4.22
N ALA A 216 -16.67 -7.69 -3.10
CA ALA A 216 -15.27 -8.05 -2.86
C ALA A 216 -15.11 -9.52 -2.46
N ARG A 217 -16.13 -10.13 -1.85
CA ARG A 217 -16.17 -11.57 -1.52
C ARG A 217 -16.41 -12.44 -2.76
N ASN A 218 -17.08 -11.90 -3.78
CA ASN A 218 -17.52 -12.62 -4.98
C ASN A 218 -16.66 -12.34 -6.22
N ILE A 219 -15.48 -11.72 -6.10
CA ILE A 219 -14.54 -11.70 -7.21
C ILE A 219 -13.99 -13.11 -7.35
N PRO A 220 -14.39 -13.87 -8.38
CA PRO A 220 -13.82 -15.17 -8.62
C PRO A 220 -12.33 -14.95 -8.86
N TYR A 221 -11.51 -15.65 -8.10
CA TYR A 221 -10.09 -15.76 -8.37
C TYR A 221 -9.95 -16.44 -9.73
N GLN A 222 -9.91 -15.65 -10.81
CA GLN A 222 -9.60 -16.19 -12.13
C GLN A 222 -8.15 -16.67 -12.07
N ARG A 223 -8.02 -17.98 -11.97
CA ARG A 223 -6.78 -18.70 -12.28
C ARG A 223 -6.61 -18.63 -13.80
N ASN A 224 -5.77 -17.72 -14.25
CA ASN A 224 -5.11 -17.85 -15.54
C ASN A 224 -3.70 -18.36 -15.31
#